data_c18476100e181b5326e9366592fa6205
#
_entry.id   c18476100e181b5326e9366592fa6205
#
_cell.length_a   1.000
_cell.length_b   1.000
_cell.length_c   1.000
_cell.angle_alpha   90.00
_cell.angle_beta   90.00
_cell.angle_gamma   90.00
#
_symmetry.space_group_name_H-M   'P 1'
#
loop_
_entity.id
_entity.type
_entity.pdbx_description
1 polymer ?
#
loop_
_entity_poly.entity_id
_entity_poly.type
_entity_poly.pdbx_seq_one_letter_code
_entity_poly.pdbx_strand_id
1 'polypeptide(L)'
;MIIELVDFDHIVFASPVYCYSMSAQLKVFFDRLSDLLTIEKELGRQLKGKYCSVVATGFDKEIPRCFVTPFEMTASYMHMNFNGYTYLSVQNETDLENINVSTLQAIKNIT
;
A
#
# COMPACT_ATOMS: atom_id res chain seq x y z
N MET A 1 2.35 -4.72 -15.93
CA MET A 1 2.48 -3.96 -14.68
C MET A 1 3.26 -4.72 -13.61
N ILE A 2 2.90 -5.95 -13.30
CA ILE A 2 3.63 -6.72 -12.28
C ILE A 2 5.08 -6.98 -12.68
N ILE A 3 5.33 -7.23 -13.96
CA ILE A 3 6.69 -7.43 -14.49
C ILE A 3 7.60 -6.23 -14.20
N GLU A 4 7.05 -5.03 -14.23
CA GLU A 4 7.80 -3.80 -13.98
C GLU A 4 8.18 -3.65 -12.50
N LEU A 5 7.39 -4.22 -11.58
CA LEU A 5 7.64 -4.10 -10.16
C LEU A 5 8.91 -4.83 -9.71
N VAL A 6 9.32 -5.86 -10.42
CA VAL A 6 10.50 -6.64 -10.03
C VAL A 6 11.79 -5.84 -10.15
N ASP A 7 11.77 -4.73 -10.86
CA ASP A 7 12.94 -3.86 -11.01
C ASP A 7 13.14 -2.90 -9.84
N PHE A 8 12.19 -2.84 -8.90
CA PHE A 8 12.25 -1.92 -7.76
C PHE A 8 12.40 -2.70 -6.46
N ASP A 9 13.12 -2.10 -5.50
CA ASP A 9 13.33 -2.71 -4.19
C ASP A 9 12.24 -2.36 -3.20
N HIS A 10 11.56 -1.24 -3.38
CA HIS A 10 10.51 -0.75 -2.50
C HIS A 10 9.27 -0.36 -3.30
N ILE A 11 8.13 -0.91 -2.92
CA ILE A 11 6.85 -0.66 -3.57
C ILE A 11 5.95 0.09 -2.60
N VAL A 12 5.42 1.22 -3.03
CA VAL A 12 4.47 2.01 -2.23
C VAL A 12 3.08 1.86 -2.84
N PHE A 13 2.15 1.37 -2.04
CA PHE A 13 0.74 1.29 -2.42
C PHE A 13 0.03 2.55 -1.93
N ALA A 14 -0.55 3.30 -2.83
CA ALA A 14 -1.28 4.52 -2.50
C ALA A 14 -2.77 4.33 -2.80
N SER A 15 -3.62 4.60 -1.82
CA SER A 15 -5.06 4.42 -1.98
C SER A 15 -5.85 5.30 -1.03
N PRO A 16 -6.97 5.88 -1.47
CA PRO A 16 -7.95 6.40 -0.52
C PRO A 16 -8.61 5.23 0.20
N VAL A 17 -9.17 5.52 1.37
CA VAL A 17 -10.00 4.57 2.11
C VAL A 17 -11.44 4.70 1.62
N TYR A 18 -11.91 3.72 0.87
CA TYR A 18 -13.28 3.66 0.36
C TYR A 18 -14.03 2.53 1.08
N CYS A 19 -15.07 2.88 1.82
CA CYS A 19 -15.84 1.91 2.61
C CYS A 19 -14.91 0.99 3.42
N TYR A 20 -13.94 1.61 4.10
CA TYR A 20 -12.98 0.95 4.98
C TYR A 20 -12.00 0.01 4.28
N SER A 21 -11.87 0.11 2.95
CA SER A 21 -11.00 -0.75 2.16
C SER A 21 -10.26 0.03 1.08
N MET A 22 -9.37 -0.64 0.36
CA MET A 22 -8.64 -0.04 -0.74
C MET A 22 -9.55 0.25 -1.94
N SER A 23 -9.08 1.10 -2.86
CA SER A 23 -9.81 1.39 -4.09
C SER A 23 -10.01 0.12 -4.93
N ALA A 24 -11.06 0.12 -5.75
CA ALA A 24 -11.33 -0.99 -6.66
C ALA A 24 -10.16 -1.26 -7.62
N GLN A 25 -9.52 -0.21 -8.11
CA GLN A 25 -8.39 -0.31 -9.02
C GLN A 25 -7.22 -1.03 -8.35
N LEU A 26 -6.92 -0.67 -7.11
CA LEU A 26 -5.84 -1.34 -6.37
C LEU A 26 -6.21 -2.77 -6.02
N LYS A 27 -7.49 -3.03 -5.71
CA LYS A 27 -7.95 -4.39 -5.43
C LYS A 27 -7.80 -5.31 -6.63
N VAL A 28 -8.05 -4.81 -7.84
CA VAL A 28 -7.81 -5.58 -9.06
C VAL A 28 -6.34 -6.00 -9.16
N PHE A 29 -5.43 -5.10 -8.84
CA PHE A 29 -4.00 -5.41 -8.80
C PHE A 29 -3.72 -6.53 -7.78
N PHE A 30 -4.26 -6.40 -6.57
CA PHE A 30 -4.05 -7.42 -5.53
C PHE A 30 -4.65 -8.77 -5.92
N ASP A 31 -5.82 -8.77 -6.56
CA ASP A 31 -6.43 -10.01 -7.02
C ASP A 31 -5.57 -10.71 -8.08
N ARG A 32 -4.86 -9.96 -8.90
CA ARG A 32 -3.96 -10.50 -9.90
C ARG A 32 -2.66 -11.06 -9.30
N LEU A 33 -2.34 -10.72 -8.08
CA LEU A 33 -1.18 -11.30 -7.41
C LEU A 33 -1.30 -12.83 -7.28
N SER A 34 -2.52 -13.36 -7.30
CA SER A 34 -2.72 -14.80 -7.29
C SER A 34 -2.10 -15.49 -8.50
N ASP A 35 -1.98 -14.80 -9.63
CA ASP A 35 -1.33 -15.34 -10.82
C ASP A 35 0.16 -15.64 -10.58
N LEU A 36 0.79 -14.88 -9.68
CA LEU A 36 2.20 -15.08 -9.33
C LEU A 36 2.41 -16.35 -8.52
N LEU A 37 1.34 -16.93 -7.97
CA LEU A 37 1.41 -18.15 -7.18
C LEU A 37 1.16 -19.39 -8.03
N THR A 38 0.44 -19.26 -9.16
CA THR A 38 -0.02 -20.39 -9.94
C THR A 38 0.54 -20.42 -11.37
N ILE A 39 0.60 -19.27 -12.03
CA ILE A 39 0.97 -19.18 -13.45
C ILE A 39 2.39 -18.63 -13.62
N GLU A 40 2.68 -17.52 -12.98
CA GLU A 40 3.96 -16.81 -13.11
C GLU A 40 4.77 -16.89 -11.83
N LYS A 41 5.05 -18.09 -11.37
CA LYS A 41 5.73 -18.34 -10.09
C LYS A 41 7.11 -17.69 -10.01
N GLU A 42 7.80 -17.57 -11.14
CA GLU A 42 9.13 -16.96 -11.15
C GLU A 42 9.07 -15.46 -10.83
N LEU A 43 8.06 -14.75 -11.37
CA LEU A 43 7.86 -13.35 -10.99
C LEU A 43 7.51 -13.20 -9.52
N GLY A 44 6.68 -14.12 -8.98
CA GLY A 44 6.34 -14.13 -7.58
C GLY A 44 7.56 -14.29 -6.68
N ARG A 45 8.50 -15.16 -7.06
CA ARG A 45 9.74 -15.36 -6.32
C ARG A 45 10.61 -14.11 -6.32
N GLN A 46 10.58 -13.32 -7.40
CA GLN A 46 11.35 -12.09 -7.51
C GLN A 46 10.84 -10.98 -6.58
N LEU A 47 9.60 -11.07 -6.11
CA LEU A 47 9.07 -10.12 -5.12
C LEU A 47 9.52 -10.43 -3.71
N LYS A 48 9.98 -11.64 -3.45
CA LYS A 48 10.45 -12.06 -2.13
C LYS A 48 11.60 -11.17 -1.65
N GLY A 49 11.46 -10.69 -0.42
CA GLY A 49 12.47 -9.84 0.19
C GLY A 49 12.35 -8.36 -0.14
N LYS A 50 11.49 -7.97 -1.07
CA LYS A 50 11.25 -6.57 -1.36
C LYS A 50 10.49 -5.90 -0.22
N TYR A 51 10.64 -4.59 -0.12
CA TYR A 51 9.92 -3.79 0.87
C TYR A 51 8.64 -3.24 0.27
N CYS A 52 7.62 -3.10 1.09
CA CYS A 52 6.40 -2.40 0.69
C CYS A 52 5.85 -1.58 1.84
N SER A 53 5.11 -0.54 1.50
CA SER A 53 4.46 0.34 2.45
C SER A 53 3.19 0.91 1.83
N VAL A 54 2.38 1.57 2.66
CA VAL A 54 1.08 2.11 2.25
C VAL A 54 0.98 3.58 2.57
N VAL A 55 0.48 4.35 1.62
CA VAL A 55 0.08 5.74 1.82
C VAL A 55 -1.42 5.82 1.57
N ALA A 56 -2.17 6.32 2.55
CA ALA A 56 -3.63 6.35 2.48
C ALA A 56 -4.19 7.69 2.91
N THR A 57 -5.38 8.02 2.40
CA THR A 57 -6.16 9.18 2.82
C THR A 57 -7.59 8.74 3.10
N GLY A 58 -8.28 9.43 3.99
CA GLY A 58 -9.66 9.12 4.32
C GLY A 58 -10.28 10.16 5.22
N PHE A 59 -11.54 9.95 5.56
CA PHE A 59 -12.31 10.89 6.40
C PHE A 59 -12.23 10.57 7.89
N ASP A 60 -11.89 9.35 8.27
CA ASP A 60 -11.77 8.98 9.67
C ASP A 60 -10.54 9.64 10.29
N LYS A 61 -10.58 9.89 11.59
CA LYS A 61 -9.44 10.47 12.29
C LYS A 61 -8.24 9.53 12.30
N GLU A 62 -8.51 8.24 12.42
CA GLU A 62 -7.49 7.20 12.40
C GLU A 62 -7.78 6.23 11.28
N ILE A 63 -6.73 5.64 10.74
CA ILE A 63 -6.87 4.65 9.68
C ILE A 63 -7.64 3.42 10.22
N PRO A 64 -8.66 2.94 9.50
CA PRO A 64 -9.34 1.71 9.91
C PRO A 64 -8.37 0.53 9.88
N ARG A 65 -8.35 -0.26 10.93
CA ARG A 65 -7.44 -1.40 11.00
C ARG A 65 -7.70 -2.41 9.88
N CYS A 66 -8.96 -2.60 9.53
CA CYS A 66 -9.34 -3.51 8.43
C CYS A 66 -8.82 -3.05 7.07
N PHE A 67 -8.49 -1.77 6.91
CA PHE A 67 -7.87 -1.27 5.68
C PHE A 67 -6.41 -1.74 5.58
N VAL A 68 -5.67 -1.67 6.68
CA VAL A 68 -4.24 -2.00 6.71
C VAL A 68 -3.99 -3.50 6.63
N THR A 69 -4.83 -4.29 7.28
CA THR A 69 -4.64 -5.74 7.41
C THR A 69 -4.44 -6.48 6.09
N PRO A 70 -5.21 -6.23 5.02
CA PRO A 70 -4.97 -6.91 3.74
C PRO A 70 -3.56 -6.67 3.18
N PHE A 71 -3.01 -5.48 3.35
CA PHE A 71 -1.65 -5.18 2.90
C PHE A 71 -0.61 -5.96 3.69
N GLU A 72 -0.76 -5.98 5.01
CA GLU A 72 0.16 -6.72 5.88
C GLU A 72 0.13 -8.21 5.58
N MET A 73 -1.06 -8.78 5.47
CA MET A 73 -1.22 -10.21 5.23
C MET A 73 -0.72 -10.61 3.85
N THR A 74 -0.99 -9.78 2.82
CA THR A 74 -0.51 -10.06 1.47
C THR A 74 1.01 -9.97 1.41
N ALA A 75 1.60 -8.96 2.04
CA ALA A 75 3.05 -8.83 2.10
C ALA A 75 3.68 -10.07 2.76
N SER A 76 3.14 -10.50 3.89
CA SER A 76 3.62 -11.69 4.58
C SER A 76 3.51 -12.94 3.70
N TYR A 77 2.40 -13.10 3.02
CA TYR A 77 2.17 -14.25 2.15
C TYR A 77 3.13 -14.29 0.96
N MET A 78 3.47 -13.12 0.42
CA MET A 78 4.41 -12.99 -0.70
C MET A 78 5.87 -12.90 -0.25
N HIS A 79 6.12 -13.05 1.05
CA HIS A 79 7.47 -12.95 1.66
C HIS A 79 8.12 -11.58 1.43
N MET A 80 7.31 -10.54 1.40
CA MET A 80 7.78 -9.16 1.35
C MET A 80 7.87 -8.58 2.75
N ASN A 81 8.66 -7.53 2.90
CA ASN A 81 8.80 -6.83 4.18
C ASN A 81 7.86 -5.63 4.21
N PHE A 82 6.85 -5.67 5.08
CA PHE A 82 5.92 -4.56 5.24
C PHE A 82 6.55 -3.49 6.13
N ASN A 83 6.76 -2.30 5.58
CA ASN A 83 7.48 -1.23 6.25
C ASN A 83 6.56 -0.16 6.87
N GLY A 84 5.27 -0.45 6.97
CA GLY A 84 4.34 0.43 7.64
C GLY A 84 3.46 1.24 6.69
N TYR A 85 2.75 2.19 7.28
CA TYR A 85 1.83 3.04 6.52
C TYR A 85 1.89 4.47 7.01
N THR A 86 1.43 5.39 6.17
CA THR A 86 1.15 6.78 6.51
C THR A 86 -0.28 7.09 6.10
N TYR A 87 -1.03 7.71 7.01
CA TYR A 87 -2.43 8.04 6.79
C TYR A 87 -2.66 9.54 6.97
N LEU A 88 -3.28 10.16 5.97
CA LEU A 88 -3.71 11.56 6.05
C LEU A 88 -5.23 11.59 6.24
N SER A 89 -5.67 12.05 7.40
CA SER A 89 -7.09 12.30 7.67
C SER A 89 -7.49 13.60 7.01
N VAL A 90 -8.46 13.54 6.09
CA VAL A 90 -8.95 14.70 5.35
C VAL A 90 -10.42 14.89 5.69
N GLN A 91 -10.72 15.80 6.63
CA GLN A 91 -12.09 16.04 7.10
C GLN A 91 -12.74 17.23 6.40
N ASN A 92 -11.92 18.08 5.75
CA ASN A 92 -12.39 19.24 4.97
C ASN A 92 -11.29 19.65 3.97
N GLU A 93 -11.61 20.60 3.10
CA GLU A 93 -10.65 21.09 2.08
C GLU A 93 -9.40 21.72 2.69
N THR A 94 -9.53 22.32 3.88
CA THR A 94 -8.41 22.94 4.57
C THR A 94 -7.33 21.92 4.93
N ASP A 95 -7.72 20.69 5.24
CA ASP A 95 -6.77 19.61 5.55
C ASP A 95 -5.87 19.30 4.35
N LEU A 96 -6.41 19.37 3.14
CA LEU A 96 -5.62 19.15 1.91
C LEU A 96 -4.62 20.28 1.69
N GLU A 97 -5.02 21.52 2.00
CA GLU A 97 -4.15 22.70 1.82
C GLU A 97 -3.03 22.74 2.85
N ASN A 98 -3.23 22.11 4.00
CA ASN A 98 -2.32 22.18 5.15
C ASN A 98 -1.48 20.92 5.32
N ILE A 99 -1.17 20.22 4.23
CA ILE A 99 -0.20 19.12 4.28
C ILE A 99 1.14 19.72 4.72
N ASN A 100 1.60 19.33 5.88
CA ASN A 100 2.77 19.94 6.49
C ASN A 100 4.03 19.08 6.30
N VAL A 101 5.18 19.64 6.69
CA VAL A 101 6.48 18.99 6.61
C VAL A 101 6.49 17.66 7.39
N SER A 102 5.77 17.61 8.50
CA SER A 102 5.69 16.38 9.32
C SER A 102 5.05 15.24 8.54
N THR A 103 3.95 15.50 7.82
CA THR A 103 3.29 14.49 6.98
C THR A 103 4.21 14.02 5.86
N LEU A 104 4.87 14.96 5.18
CA LEU A 104 5.81 14.62 4.10
C LEU A 104 6.98 13.80 4.62
N GLN A 105 7.49 14.12 5.82
CA GLN A 105 8.56 13.38 6.43
C GLN A 105 8.11 11.96 6.81
N ALA A 106 6.88 11.80 7.29
CA ALA A 106 6.33 10.48 7.60
C ALA A 106 6.25 9.60 6.35
N ILE A 107 5.81 10.17 5.21
CA ILE A 107 5.78 9.45 3.93
C ILE A 107 7.19 9.02 3.54
N LYS A 108 8.16 9.92 3.67
CA LYS A 108 9.56 9.63 3.34
C LYS A 108 10.11 8.51 4.21
N ASN A 109 9.75 8.48 5.49
CA ASN A 109 10.27 7.49 6.43
C ASN A 109 9.79 6.06 6.15
N ILE A 110 8.62 5.89 5.50
CA ILE A 110 8.12 4.56 5.14
C ILE A 110 8.56 4.11 3.74
N THR A 111 9.15 4.99 2.99
CA THR A 111 9.70 4.68 1.67
C THR A 111 11.23 4.56 1.75
#